data_88d4fb40cafc02a5f52cec1bd2a5a2b0
#
_entry.id   88d4fb40cafc02a5f52cec1bd2a5a2b0
#
_cell.length_a   1.000
_cell.length_b   1.000
_cell.length_c   1.000
_cell.angle_alpha   90.00
_cell.angle_beta   90.00
_cell.angle_gamma   90.00
#
_symmetry.space_group_name_H-M   'P 1'
#
loop_
_entity.id
_entity.type
_entity.pdbx_description
1 polymer ?
#
loop_
_entity_poly.entity_id
_entity_poly.type
_entity_poly.pdbx_seq_one_letter_code
_entity_poly.pdbx_strand_id
1 'polypeptide(L)'
;LYDGGNYSTARDMAKIALACYANSTYRRIADTASYLLPATELHPARTITTTNKLLQPASGYYRSYAHGMKTGFTTQAGRCFVTFAQQDGHTYGLVILGSNSQNIFREAAELFDWAFTSPELHPAPVEAEPEKQERGGFWHKLFG
;
A
#
# COMPACT_ATOMS: atom_id res chain seq x y z
N LEU A 1 20.42 17.50 4.13
CA LEU A 1 19.29 16.55 4.10
C LEU A 1 18.56 16.44 5.44
N TYR A 2 19.26 16.62 6.56
CA TYR A 2 18.65 16.67 7.89
C TYR A 2 18.33 18.12 8.27
N ASP A 3 17.12 18.31 8.76
CA ASP A 3 16.64 19.55 9.37
C ASP A 3 15.81 19.20 10.60
N GLY A 4 16.16 19.76 11.77
CA GLY A 4 15.49 19.47 13.04
C GLY A 4 14.02 19.92 13.11
N GLY A 5 13.60 20.81 12.22
CA GLY A 5 12.21 21.25 12.05
C GLY A 5 11.40 20.37 11.09
N ASN A 6 12.05 19.43 10.36
CA ASN A 6 11.39 18.56 9.39
C ASN A 6 11.02 17.21 10.04
N TYR A 7 9.82 17.14 10.56
CA TYR A 7 9.25 15.94 11.18
C TYR A 7 7.82 15.68 10.70
N SER A 8 7.38 14.44 10.81
CA SER A 8 6.03 14.01 10.42
C SER A 8 5.56 12.84 11.30
N THR A 9 4.30 12.46 11.12
CA THR A 9 3.70 11.28 11.75
C THR A 9 3.39 10.22 10.70
N ALA A 10 3.27 8.95 11.10
CA ALA A 10 2.85 7.89 10.20
C ALA A 10 1.46 8.20 9.58
N ARG A 11 0.56 8.81 10.35
CA ARG A 11 -0.78 9.21 9.87
C ARG A 11 -0.72 10.28 8.78
N ASP A 12 0.13 11.27 8.92
CA ASP A 12 0.25 12.34 7.91
C ASP A 12 0.96 11.84 6.66
N MET A 13 1.98 11.00 6.83
CA MET A 13 2.62 10.31 5.70
C MET A 13 1.65 9.40 4.96
N ALA A 14 0.72 8.73 5.65
CA ALA A 14 -0.33 7.93 5.04
C ALA A 14 -1.30 8.77 4.19
N LYS A 15 -1.69 9.96 4.64
CA LYS A 15 -2.53 10.89 3.86
C LYS A 15 -1.84 11.33 2.56
N ILE A 16 -0.56 11.69 2.64
CA ILE A 16 0.26 12.04 1.47
C ILE A 16 0.36 10.84 0.52
N ALA A 17 0.64 9.66 1.08
CA ALA A 17 0.75 8.42 0.32
C ALA A 17 -0.54 8.08 -0.44
N LEU A 18 -1.70 8.23 0.18
CA LEU A 18 -3.00 8.00 -0.46
C LEU A 18 -3.21 8.95 -1.65
N ALA A 19 -2.87 10.24 -1.50
CA ALA A 19 -2.95 11.19 -2.59
C ALA A 19 -2.01 10.83 -3.76
N CYS A 20 -0.79 10.38 -3.46
CA CYS A 20 0.15 9.88 -4.45
C CYS A 20 -0.36 8.60 -5.13
N TYR A 21 -0.89 7.65 -4.36
CA TYR A 21 -1.42 6.38 -4.88
C TYR A 21 -2.63 6.57 -5.79
N ALA A 22 -3.46 7.59 -5.54
CA ALA A 22 -4.56 7.97 -6.42
C ALA A 22 -4.11 8.45 -7.80
N ASN A 23 -2.85 8.92 -7.92
CA ASN A 23 -2.30 9.39 -9.19
C ASN A 23 -1.70 8.22 -9.99
N SER A 24 -2.32 7.88 -11.13
CA SER A 24 -1.91 6.74 -11.97
C SER A 24 -0.50 6.90 -12.57
N THR A 25 -0.09 8.12 -12.91
CA THR A 25 1.26 8.39 -13.43
C THR A 25 2.30 8.18 -12.34
N TYR A 26 2.04 8.65 -11.13
CA TYR A 26 2.92 8.41 -9.99
C TYR A 26 3.05 6.91 -9.70
N ARG A 27 1.93 6.17 -9.63
CA ARG A 27 1.96 4.71 -9.40
C ARG A 27 2.81 4.00 -10.43
N ARG A 28 2.55 4.24 -11.72
CA ARG A 28 3.32 3.61 -12.81
C ARG A 28 4.83 3.82 -12.67
N ILE A 29 5.26 5.03 -12.30
CA ILE A 29 6.68 5.33 -12.09
C ILE A 29 7.19 4.63 -10.84
N ALA A 30 6.46 4.71 -9.73
CA ALA A 30 6.86 4.15 -8.44
C ALA A 30 6.88 2.61 -8.43
N ASP A 31 6.02 1.97 -9.23
CA ASP A 31 5.96 0.51 -9.41
C ASP A 31 7.09 -0.03 -10.31
N THR A 32 7.84 0.84 -10.98
CA THR A 32 8.91 0.42 -11.88
C THR A 32 10.09 -0.11 -11.10
N ALA A 33 10.32 -1.42 -11.16
CA ALA A 33 11.42 -2.08 -10.44
C ALA A 33 12.79 -1.68 -11.00
N SER A 34 12.88 -1.53 -12.34
CA SER A 34 14.11 -1.17 -13.03
C SER A 34 13.78 -0.42 -14.32
N TYR A 35 14.55 0.60 -14.63
CA TYR A 35 14.40 1.41 -15.84
C TYR A 35 15.76 1.67 -16.48
N LEU A 36 15.89 1.34 -17.77
CA LEU A 36 17.08 1.67 -18.56
C LEU A 36 16.95 3.09 -19.09
N LEU A 37 17.79 3.98 -18.60
CA LEU A 37 18.00 5.29 -19.21
C LEU A 37 18.90 5.10 -20.44
N PRO A 38 18.43 5.48 -21.64
CA PRO A 38 19.25 5.37 -22.85
C PRO A 38 20.46 6.30 -22.79
N ALA A 39 21.48 6.00 -23.58
CA ALA A 39 22.59 6.90 -23.76
C ALA A 39 22.16 8.20 -24.40
N THR A 40 22.81 9.30 -24.03
CA THR A 40 22.72 10.61 -24.67
C THR A 40 24.11 11.05 -25.12
N GLU A 41 24.23 12.16 -25.80
CA GLU A 41 25.54 12.71 -26.17
C GLU A 41 26.43 13.02 -24.96
N LEU A 42 25.81 13.28 -23.78
CA LEU A 42 26.54 13.69 -22.57
C LEU A 42 26.76 12.54 -21.58
N HIS A 43 25.97 11.46 -21.67
CA HIS A 43 25.99 10.38 -20.67
C HIS A 43 25.78 9.01 -21.31
N PRO A 44 26.51 7.98 -20.84
CA PRO A 44 26.26 6.59 -21.27
C PRO A 44 24.91 6.10 -20.75
N ALA A 45 24.40 5.05 -21.38
CA ALA A 45 23.21 4.35 -20.89
C ALA A 45 23.45 3.84 -19.46
N ARG A 46 22.42 3.89 -18.61
CA ARG A 46 22.47 3.39 -17.24
C ARG A 46 21.13 2.84 -16.78
N THR A 47 21.18 1.82 -15.96
CA THR A 47 19.98 1.25 -15.35
C THR A 47 19.77 1.87 -13.97
N ILE A 48 18.56 2.38 -13.74
CA ILE A 48 18.08 2.81 -12.41
C ILE A 48 17.24 1.67 -11.85
N THR A 49 17.55 1.24 -10.62
CA THR A 49 16.80 0.19 -9.93
C THR A 49 16.15 0.80 -8.68
N THR A 50 14.91 0.42 -8.42
CA THR A 50 14.21 0.84 -7.20
C THR A 50 14.94 0.37 -5.94
N THR A 51 14.89 1.17 -4.88
CA THR A 51 15.38 0.77 -3.55
C THR A 51 14.36 -0.06 -2.77
N ASN A 52 13.12 -0.18 -3.28
CA ASN A 52 12.07 -1.01 -2.68
C ASN A 52 12.30 -2.49 -3.01
N LYS A 53 12.77 -3.26 -2.01
CA LYS A 53 13.05 -4.70 -2.18
C LYS A 53 11.80 -5.56 -2.37
N LEU A 54 10.61 -5.06 -2.04
CA LEU A 54 9.37 -5.78 -2.31
C LEU A 54 9.05 -5.84 -3.82
N LEU A 55 9.61 -4.92 -4.62
CA LEU A 55 9.44 -4.90 -6.08
C LEU A 55 10.57 -5.59 -6.84
N GLN A 56 11.62 -6.03 -6.17
CA GLN A 56 12.79 -6.65 -6.81
C GLN A 56 12.64 -8.18 -6.85
N PRO A 57 12.42 -8.83 -8.01
CA PRO A 57 12.15 -10.27 -8.09
C PRO A 57 13.26 -11.15 -7.50
N ALA A 58 14.50 -10.67 -7.53
CA ALA A 58 15.65 -11.39 -6.93
C ALA A 58 15.79 -11.21 -5.42
N SER A 59 14.92 -10.38 -4.81
CA SER A 59 14.93 -10.14 -3.37
C SER A 59 14.16 -11.23 -2.62
N GLY A 60 14.66 -11.68 -1.47
CA GLY A 60 13.93 -12.55 -0.54
C GLY A 60 12.66 -11.89 0.06
N TYR A 61 12.50 -10.59 -0.14
CA TYR A 61 11.32 -9.82 0.31
C TYR A 61 10.31 -9.57 -0.80
N TYR A 62 10.57 -10.05 -2.02
CA TYR A 62 9.68 -9.82 -3.17
C TYR A 62 8.24 -10.26 -2.88
N ARG A 63 7.29 -9.40 -3.25
CA ARG A 63 5.85 -9.69 -3.21
C ARG A 63 5.22 -9.22 -4.52
N SER A 64 4.65 -10.14 -5.28
CA SER A 64 4.02 -9.84 -6.59
C SER A 64 2.83 -8.90 -6.47
N TYR A 65 2.21 -8.83 -5.29
CA TYR A 65 1.09 -7.96 -4.96
C TYR A 65 1.51 -6.58 -4.43
N ALA A 66 2.82 -6.34 -4.22
CA ALA A 66 3.30 -5.06 -3.71
C ALA A 66 3.35 -3.99 -4.80
N HIS A 67 3.05 -2.77 -4.40
CA HIS A 67 3.18 -1.55 -5.18
C HIS A 67 4.26 -0.65 -4.60
N GLY A 68 4.93 0.07 -5.48
CA GLY A 68 5.98 0.98 -5.08
C GLY A 68 5.44 2.22 -4.41
N MET A 69 6.26 2.76 -3.54
CA MET A 69 6.23 4.16 -3.15
C MET A 69 7.67 4.63 -2.88
N LYS A 70 8.03 4.89 -1.64
CA LYS A 70 9.30 5.56 -1.34
C LYS A 70 9.96 5.01 -0.08
N THR A 71 11.26 4.76 -0.18
CA THR A 71 12.14 4.54 0.98
C THR A 71 12.85 5.84 1.37
N GLY A 72 13.20 6.00 2.64
CA GLY A 72 13.98 7.11 3.15
C GLY A 72 14.97 6.67 4.22
N PHE A 73 16.04 7.41 4.35
CA PHE A 73 17.01 7.20 5.41
C PHE A 73 17.76 8.50 5.77
N THR A 74 17.82 8.79 7.04
CA THR A 74 18.85 9.62 7.67
C THR A 74 19.25 8.96 8.99
N THR A 75 20.40 9.32 9.53
CA THR A 75 20.86 8.77 10.81
C THR A 75 19.86 9.03 11.94
N GLN A 76 19.22 10.18 11.90
CA GLN A 76 18.24 10.60 12.93
C GLN A 76 16.87 9.96 12.74
N ALA A 77 16.40 9.86 11.49
CA ALA A 77 15.09 9.30 11.19
C ALA A 77 15.06 7.76 11.16
N GLY A 78 16.23 7.12 11.08
CA GLY A 78 16.30 5.69 10.81
C GLY A 78 15.83 5.37 9.39
N ARG A 79 15.48 4.13 9.12
CA ARG A 79 14.88 3.69 7.87
C ARG A 79 13.37 3.94 7.89
N CYS A 80 12.90 4.63 6.86
CA CYS A 80 11.48 4.92 6.67
C CYS A 80 11.01 4.33 5.35
N PHE A 81 9.78 3.87 5.31
CA PHE A 81 9.23 3.24 4.12
C PHE A 81 7.72 3.48 4.02
N VAL A 82 7.27 3.84 2.84
CA VAL A 82 5.87 3.92 2.46
C VAL A 82 5.66 3.02 1.25
N THR A 83 4.65 2.18 1.29
CA THR A 83 4.35 1.23 0.21
C THR A 83 2.87 0.85 0.24
N PHE A 84 2.36 0.29 -0.85
CA PHE A 84 1.02 -0.29 -0.94
C PHE A 84 1.10 -1.75 -1.39
N ALA A 85 0.02 -2.46 -1.17
CA ALA A 85 -0.17 -3.81 -1.68
C ALA A 85 -1.62 -4.02 -2.07
N GLN A 86 -1.87 -4.78 -3.15
CA GLN A 86 -3.21 -5.09 -3.62
C GLN A 86 -3.31 -6.56 -3.97
N GLN A 87 -4.28 -7.23 -3.36
CA GLN A 87 -4.58 -8.64 -3.61
C GLN A 87 -6.08 -8.90 -3.34
N ASP A 88 -6.70 -9.75 -4.16
CA ASP A 88 -8.09 -10.21 -3.99
C ASP A 88 -9.11 -9.07 -3.78
N GLY A 89 -8.92 -7.96 -4.50
CA GLY A 89 -9.79 -6.78 -4.41
C GLY A 89 -9.52 -5.85 -3.21
N HIS A 90 -8.64 -6.23 -2.30
CA HIS A 90 -8.25 -5.42 -1.14
C HIS A 90 -6.95 -4.66 -1.42
N THR A 91 -6.90 -3.42 -0.96
CA THR A 91 -5.71 -2.56 -1.07
C THR A 91 -5.33 -2.03 0.31
N TYR A 92 -4.09 -2.28 0.70
CA TYR A 92 -3.54 -1.79 1.96
C TYR A 92 -2.37 -0.85 1.72
N GLY A 93 -2.31 0.23 2.49
CA GLY A 93 -1.16 1.14 2.55
C GLY A 93 -0.40 0.94 3.86
N LEU A 94 0.92 1.00 3.78
CA LEU A 94 1.82 0.80 4.91
C LEU A 94 2.78 1.97 5.05
N VAL A 95 2.94 2.47 6.28
CA VAL A 95 3.96 3.47 6.63
C VAL A 95 4.77 2.94 7.81
N ILE A 96 6.07 2.78 7.60
CA ILE A 96 7.05 2.43 8.64
C ILE A 96 7.98 3.62 8.84
N LEU A 97 8.15 4.05 10.07
CA LEU A 97 9.07 5.11 10.48
C LEU A 97 10.05 4.57 11.54
N GLY A 98 11.31 5.00 11.46
CA GLY A 98 12.31 4.69 12.49
C GLY A 98 12.80 3.24 12.55
N SER A 99 12.62 2.45 11.50
CA SER A 99 13.15 1.08 11.41
C SER A 99 14.65 1.06 11.09
N ASN A 100 15.20 -0.11 10.88
CA ASN A 100 16.61 -0.35 10.54
C ASN A 100 16.76 -1.08 9.20
N SER A 101 17.99 -1.19 8.70
CA SER A 101 18.29 -1.77 7.38
C SER A 101 18.04 -3.28 7.29
N GLN A 102 18.01 -3.99 8.40
CA GLN A 102 17.81 -5.44 8.46
C GLN A 102 16.32 -5.80 8.48
N ASN A 103 15.51 -4.95 9.07
CA ASN A 103 14.11 -5.28 9.40
C ASN A 103 13.08 -4.64 8.47
N ILE A 104 13.31 -3.45 7.94
CA ILE A 104 12.26 -2.64 7.28
C ILE A 104 11.48 -3.36 6.19
N PHE A 105 12.14 -4.18 5.36
CA PHE A 105 11.46 -4.92 4.30
C PHE A 105 10.83 -6.22 4.80
N ARG A 106 11.39 -6.82 5.86
CA ARG A 106 10.78 -7.95 6.55
C ARG A 106 9.50 -7.51 7.25
N GLU A 107 9.55 -6.44 8.01
CA GLU A 107 8.39 -5.84 8.68
C GLU A 107 7.27 -5.53 7.68
N ALA A 108 7.62 -4.93 6.54
CA ALA A 108 6.64 -4.61 5.52
C ALA A 108 6.00 -5.87 4.90
N ALA A 109 6.79 -6.90 4.60
CA ALA A 109 6.30 -8.14 4.04
C ALA A 109 5.38 -8.87 5.04
N GLU A 110 5.81 -9.02 6.30
CA GLU A 110 5.03 -9.68 7.36
C GLU A 110 3.71 -8.93 7.65
N LEU A 111 3.73 -7.59 7.65
CA LEU A 111 2.52 -6.80 7.86
C LEU A 111 1.52 -6.93 6.71
N PHE A 112 1.97 -7.01 5.46
CA PHE A 112 1.09 -7.26 4.34
C PHE A 112 0.55 -8.70 4.34
N ASP A 113 1.42 -9.69 4.60
CA ASP A 113 1.00 -11.09 4.71
C ASP A 113 -0.06 -11.23 5.82
N TRP A 114 0.12 -10.56 6.96
CA TRP A 114 -0.90 -10.50 8.01
C TRP A 114 -2.17 -9.78 7.54
N ALA A 115 -2.06 -8.62 6.90
CA ALA A 115 -3.22 -7.84 6.46
C ALA A 115 -4.11 -8.62 5.49
N PHE A 116 -3.53 -9.40 4.57
CA PHE A 116 -4.29 -10.20 3.61
C PHE A 116 -4.88 -11.49 4.20
N THR A 117 -4.40 -11.95 5.36
CA THR A 117 -4.88 -13.18 5.99
C THR A 117 -5.69 -12.94 7.26
N SER A 118 -5.76 -11.71 7.76
CA SER A 118 -6.44 -11.37 9.00
C SER A 118 -7.97 -11.35 8.84
N PRO A 119 -8.73 -12.20 9.55
CA PRO A 119 -10.19 -12.18 9.51
C PRO A 119 -10.78 -10.86 10.02
N GLU A 120 -10.05 -10.13 10.85
CA GLU A 120 -10.48 -8.84 11.41
C GLU A 120 -10.56 -7.76 10.34
N LEU A 121 -9.69 -7.85 9.31
CA LEU A 121 -9.65 -6.92 8.19
C LEU A 121 -10.54 -7.38 7.01
N HIS A 122 -10.97 -8.63 7.03
CA HIS A 122 -11.83 -9.27 6.05
C HIS A 122 -13.03 -9.91 6.74
N PRO A 123 -13.92 -9.14 7.40
CA PRO A 123 -15.10 -9.72 8.02
C PRO A 123 -15.93 -10.43 6.95
N ALA A 124 -16.45 -11.63 7.29
CA ALA A 124 -17.38 -12.33 6.42
C ALA A 124 -18.55 -11.39 6.04
N PRO A 125 -19.07 -11.47 4.80
CA PRO A 125 -20.26 -10.72 4.43
C PRO A 125 -21.34 -10.94 5.50
N VAL A 126 -21.87 -9.85 6.06
CA VAL A 126 -23.03 -9.96 6.94
C VAL A 126 -24.16 -10.48 6.06
N GLU A 127 -24.63 -11.72 6.29
CA GLU A 127 -25.83 -12.21 5.64
C GLU A 127 -26.93 -11.19 5.91
N ALA A 128 -27.44 -10.55 4.85
CA ALA A 128 -28.59 -9.66 4.98
C ALA A 128 -29.71 -10.48 5.62
N GLU A 129 -30.18 -10.03 6.80
CA GLU A 129 -31.38 -10.64 7.39
C GLU A 129 -32.47 -10.62 6.31
N PRO A 130 -33.16 -11.76 6.06
CA PRO A 130 -34.23 -11.78 5.08
C PRO A 130 -35.23 -10.71 5.48
N GLU A 131 -35.49 -9.76 4.56
CA GLU A 131 -36.54 -8.74 4.75
C GLU A 131 -37.78 -9.47 5.26
N LYS A 132 -38.22 -9.12 6.46
CA LYS A 132 -39.48 -9.60 6.99
C LYS A 132 -40.56 -9.13 6.00
N GLN A 133 -40.98 -10.05 5.16
CA GLN A 133 -42.08 -9.84 4.24
C GLN A 133 -43.31 -9.49 5.12
N GLU A 134 -43.58 -8.20 5.26
CA GLU A 134 -44.81 -7.74 5.87
C GLU A 134 -45.95 -8.34 5.05
N ARG A 135 -46.58 -9.39 5.61
CA ARG A 135 -47.78 -9.98 5.03
C ARG A 135 -48.82 -8.86 4.96
N GLY A 136 -49.01 -8.36 3.76
CA GLY A 136 -50.14 -7.46 3.42
C GLY A 136 -51.45 -8.13 3.79
N GLY A 137 -51.88 -7.91 5.03
CA GLY A 137 -53.11 -8.44 5.62
C GLY A 137 -54.06 -7.37 6.08
N PHE A 138 -54.03 -6.16 5.48
CA PHE A 138 -54.95 -5.09 5.95
C PHE A 138 -55.94 -4.59 4.92
N TRP A 139 -55.83 -4.94 3.65
CA TRP A 139 -56.71 -4.36 2.62
C TRP A 139 -57.93 -5.19 2.24
N HIS A 140 -58.20 -6.33 2.86
CA HIS A 140 -59.33 -7.19 2.53
C HIS A 140 -60.56 -7.02 3.44
N LYS A 141 -60.58 -6.02 4.34
CA LYS A 141 -61.74 -5.78 5.26
C LYS A 141 -62.49 -4.49 5.06
N LEU A 142 -62.28 -3.77 3.97
CA LEU A 142 -62.96 -2.48 3.74
C LEU A 142 -63.88 -2.42 2.53
N PHE A 143 -64.03 -3.47 1.74
CA PHE A 143 -64.97 -3.55 0.62
C PHE A 143 -65.55 -4.98 0.48
N GLY A 144 -66.34 -5.38 1.48
CA GLY A 144 -67.18 -6.55 1.45
C GLY A 144 -68.51 -6.22 2.10
#